data_588c142f292ab4af6919c00a004a3c09
#
_entry.id   588c142f292ab4af6919c00a004a3c09
#
_cell.length_a   1.000
_cell.length_b   1.000
_cell.length_c   1.000
_cell.angle_alpha   90.00
_cell.angle_beta   90.00
_cell.angle_gamma   90.00
#
_symmetry.space_group_name_H-M   'P 1'
#
loop_
_entity.id
_entity.type
_entity.pdbx_description
1 polymer ?
#
loop_
_entity_poly.entity_id
_entity_poly.type
_entity_poly.pdbx_seq_one_letter_code
_entity_poly.pdbx_strand_id
1 'polypeptide(L)'
;MITGTGLCTPLGLSGSQAWTALTEGRTAARGITTAELQHWEQLEQLTGFAPAGCPVDHSSVKRHLFERPPLPGSPQIPDHWMLEPTLAMTTVALHDACDHAQLNVAQVQAAKAGVCIGSSKGSLRAAEHWYSARRLDANNRRLQTTGPHAISGFPLLTDNAAKLTARLLQIQGPVQVPVAACASGLLAILQAARLISSGVCDLCVAGAADASLRPEILASFHRLGVTSRSRPAETACKPFDQHRDGFLIGEGAGILILESRRHAQARGARPLCQIVAGTWASDPTGMTQVDESGNTIARLLQEGTRLCGQVPDVIGFHGTGTSSNDLAEARGVIQTAPAAICYATKGATGHLLGASGAVEAGLQAIAIQKRLIPGTRNHEAADPAFQEIRVTGGCVAAPHDALWARLSLGFGGHAGAAFFRPVR
;
A
#
# COMPACT_ATOMS: atom_id res chain seq x y z
N MET A 1 10.34 1.00 -16.08
CA MET A 1 9.03 1.44 -16.56
C MET A 1 7.95 0.79 -15.72
N ILE A 2 6.90 1.50 -15.37
CA ILE A 2 5.67 0.90 -14.83
C ILE A 2 4.71 0.73 -16.00
N THR A 3 4.40 -0.51 -16.36
CA THR A 3 3.57 -0.85 -17.52
C THR A 3 2.17 -1.29 -17.12
N GLY A 4 1.96 -1.65 -15.86
CA GLY A 4 0.66 -1.98 -15.32
C GLY A 4 0.57 -1.66 -13.83
N THR A 5 -0.63 -1.36 -13.40
CA THR A 5 -0.98 -1.22 -11.98
C THR A 5 -2.35 -1.83 -11.73
N GLY A 6 -2.46 -2.58 -10.66
CA GLY A 6 -3.71 -3.17 -10.20
C GLY A 6 -3.90 -2.91 -8.73
N LEU A 7 -5.11 -2.52 -8.37
CA LEU A 7 -5.46 -2.09 -7.03
C LEU A 7 -6.70 -2.82 -6.53
N CYS A 8 -6.61 -3.30 -5.30
CA CYS A 8 -7.76 -3.75 -4.52
C CYS A 8 -7.79 -2.89 -3.25
N THR A 9 -8.72 -1.96 -3.17
CA THR A 9 -8.76 -0.92 -2.14
C THR A 9 -10.17 -0.74 -1.59
N PRO A 10 -10.34 -0.05 -0.47
CA PRO A 10 -11.66 0.35 0.03
C PRO A 10 -12.45 1.24 -0.94
N LEU A 11 -11.76 1.90 -1.88
CA LEU A 11 -12.37 2.77 -2.91
C LEU A 11 -12.79 2.01 -4.18
N GLY A 12 -12.38 0.74 -4.33
CA GLY A 12 -12.70 -0.09 -5.50
C GLY A 12 -11.70 -1.21 -5.74
N LEU A 13 -12.08 -2.17 -6.57
CA LEU A 13 -11.33 -3.39 -6.88
C LEU A 13 -10.47 -3.29 -8.14
N SER A 14 -10.28 -2.09 -8.66
CA SER A 14 -9.36 -1.82 -9.77
C SER A 14 -8.75 -0.43 -9.64
N GLY A 15 -7.63 -0.22 -10.34
CA GLY A 15 -6.97 1.08 -10.40
C GLY A 15 -7.89 2.18 -10.93
N SER A 16 -8.73 1.88 -11.92
CA SER A 16 -9.69 2.85 -12.49
C SER A 16 -10.79 3.24 -11.50
N GLN A 17 -11.37 2.26 -10.78
CA GLN A 17 -12.39 2.52 -9.76
C GLN A 17 -11.84 3.33 -8.60
N ALA A 18 -10.67 2.94 -8.07
CA ALA A 18 -10.02 3.65 -6.98
C ALA A 18 -9.64 5.08 -7.38
N TRP A 19 -9.15 5.29 -8.60
CA TRP A 19 -8.83 6.61 -9.14
C TRP A 19 -10.07 7.50 -9.27
N THR A 20 -11.15 6.99 -9.87
CA THR A 20 -12.41 7.74 -10.00
C THR A 20 -12.95 8.15 -8.63
N ALA A 21 -13.00 7.21 -7.68
CA ALA A 21 -13.44 7.51 -6.32
C ALA A 21 -12.59 8.59 -5.65
N LEU A 22 -11.26 8.49 -5.79
CA LEU A 22 -10.31 9.46 -5.22
C LEU A 22 -10.51 10.86 -5.80
N THR A 23 -10.66 10.97 -7.13
CA THR A 23 -10.82 12.29 -7.81
C THR A 23 -12.20 12.90 -7.63
N GLU A 24 -13.23 12.09 -7.38
CA GLU A 24 -14.56 12.55 -6.96
C GLU A 24 -14.61 12.96 -5.48
N GLY A 25 -13.50 12.88 -4.75
CA GLY A 25 -13.42 13.21 -3.33
C GLY A 25 -14.19 12.24 -2.43
N ARG A 26 -14.41 11.00 -2.87
CA ARG A 26 -15.02 9.97 -2.02
C ARG A 26 -14.05 9.50 -0.93
N THR A 27 -14.59 9.05 0.19
CA THR A 27 -13.85 8.35 1.24
C THR A 27 -14.50 7.00 1.51
N ALA A 28 -13.67 6.03 1.89
CA ALA A 28 -14.13 4.71 2.30
C ALA A 28 -14.25 4.58 3.83
N ALA A 29 -13.98 5.66 4.55
CA ALA A 29 -14.03 5.69 6.01
C ALA A 29 -15.48 5.54 6.51
N ARG A 30 -15.70 4.61 7.43
CA ARG A 30 -16.99 4.38 8.09
C ARG A 30 -16.83 3.71 9.44
N GLY A 31 -17.89 3.72 10.22
CA GLY A 31 -18.00 2.81 11.37
C GLY A 31 -17.91 1.35 10.94
N ILE A 32 -17.28 0.52 11.74
CA ILE A 32 -17.21 -0.93 11.55
C ILE A 32 -18.11 -1.58 12.57
N THR A 33 -18.98 -2.47 12.11
CA THR A 33 -19.91 -3.17 12.98
C THR A 33 -19.24 -4.32 13.74
N THR A 34 -19.77 -4.69 14.90
CA THR A 34 -19.33 -5.85 15.68
C THR A 34 -19.41 -7.16 14.90
N ALA A 35 -20.39 -7.28 13.98
CA ALA A 35 -20.52 -8.43 13.10
C ALA A 35 -19.38 -8.58 12.09
N GLU A 36 -18.76 -7.45 11.68
CA GLU A 36 -17.59 -7.44 10.78
C GLU A 36 -16.29 -7.77 11.51
N LEU A 37 -16.23 -7.47 12.81
CA LEU A 37 -15.10 -7.74 13.68
C LEU A 37 -15.45 -8.81 14.70
N GLN A 38 -15.19 -10.07 14.37
CA GLN A 38 -15.39 -11.18 15.32
C GLN A 38 -14.63 -10.88 16.62
N HIS A 39 -15.26 -11.16 17.77
CA HIS A 39 -14.70 -10.93 19.12
C HIS A 39 -14.49 -9.46 19.53
N TRP A 40 -15.05 -8.48 18.80
CA TRP A 40 -14.93 -7.08 19.15
C TRP A 40 -15.58 -6.72 20.50
N GLU A 41 -16.71 -7.34 20.86
CA GLU A 41 -17.44 -7.03 22.10
C GLU A 41 -16.57 -7.09 23.35
N GLN A 42 -15.65 -8.05 23.40
CA GLN A 42 -14.71 -8.18 24.52
C GLN A 42 -13.66 -7.04 24.53
N LEU A 43 -13.27 -6.55 23.37
CA LEU A 43 -12.28 -5.46 23.25
C LEU A 43 -12.92 -4.09 23.44
N GLU A 44 -14.17 -3.90 23.06
CA GLU A 44 -14.92 -2.65 23.30
C GLU A 44 -15.09 -2.40 24.79
N GLN A 45 -15.41 -3.45 25.58
CA GLN A 45 -15.46 -3.35 27.04
C GLN A 45 -14.12 -2.95 27.66
N LEU A 46 -12.99 -3.33 27.05
CA LEU A 46 -11.64 -3.02 27.53
C LEU A 46 -11.13 -1.65 27.05
N THR A 47 -11.61 -1.15 25.91
CA THR A 47 -11.08 0.05 25.26
C THR A 47 -12.03 1.23 25.31
N GLY A 48 -13.33 1.02 25.50
CA GLY A 48 -14.37 2.05 25.42
C GLY A 48 -14.45 2.74 24.05
N PHE A 49 -13.99 2.08 22.98
CA PHE A 49 -13.75 2.65 21.66
C PHE A 49 -14.69 2.07 20.61
N ALA A 50 -15.44 2.93 19.92
CA ALA A 50 -16.24 2.55 18.77
C ALA A 50 -15.37 2.41 17.53
N PRO A 51 -15.29 1.22 16.90
CA PRO A 51 -14.39 0.98 15.79
C PRO A 51 -14.81 1.75 14.53
N ALA A 52 -13.82 2.33 13.86
CA ALA A 52 -13.98 2.91 12.54
C ALA A 52 -12.76 2.55 11.67
N GLY A 53 -12.96 2.46 10.38
CA GLY A 53 -11.90 2.07 9.46
C GLY A 53 -12.32 2.20 8.01
N CYS A 54 -11.44 1.75 7.12
CA CYS A 54 -11.67 1.73 5.68
C CYS A 54 -11.56 0.28 5.17
N PRO A 55 -12.61 -0.53 5.33
CA PRO A 55 -12.61 -1.92 4.90
C PRO A 55 -12.78 -2.07 3.38
N VAL A 56 -12.16 -3.10 2.84
CA VAL A 56 -12.48 -3.61 1.49
C VAL A 56 -13.77 -4.41 1.56
N ASP A 57 -14.59 -4.33 0.53
CA ASP A 57 -15.76 -5.23 0.41
C ASP A 57 -15.31 -6.65 0.03
N HIS A 58 -15.09 -7.49 1.02
CA HIS A 58 -14.67 -8.88 0.83
C HIS A 58 -15.71 -9.74 0.10
N SER A 59 -16.98 -9.35 0.11
CA SER A 59 -18.04 -10.04 -0.66
C SER A 59 -17.81 -9.77 -2.15
N SER A 60 -17.54 -8.54 -2.52
CA SER A 60 -17.18 -8.17 -3.88
C SER A 60 -15.83 -8.76 -4.31
N VAL A 61 -14.83 -8.86 -3.43
CA VAL A 61 -13.57 -9.56 -3.70
C VAL A 61 -13.82 -11.02 -4.05
N LYS A 62 -14.61 -11.73 -3.25
CA LYS A 62 -14.98 -13.14 -3.52
C LYS A 62 -15.71 -13.26 -4.84
N ARG A 63 -16.75 -12.44 -5.07
CA ARG A 63 -17.51 -12.43 -6.32
C ARG A 63 -16.60 -12.21 -7.52
N HIS A 64 -15.71 -11.21 -7.46
CA HIS A 64 -14.74 -10.92 -8.52
C HIS A 64 -13.86 -12.13 -8.85
N LEU A 65 -13.37 -12.86 -7.82
CA LEU A 65 -12.55 -14.05 -8.01
C LEU A 65 -13.33 -15.24 -8.59
N PHE A 66 -14.63 -15.36 -8.26
CA PHE A 66 -15.51 -16.40 -8.80
C PHE A 66 -15.98 -16.15 -10.24
N GLU A 67 -16.32 -14.89 -10.55
CA GLU A 67 -16.86 -14.50 -11.84
C GLU A 67 -15.77 -14.32 -12.90
N ARG A 68 -14.55 -14.04 -12.47
CA ARG A 68 -13.43 -13.81 -13.36
C ARG A 68 -12.66 -15.11 -13.62
N PRO A 69 -12.43 -15.48 -14.88
CA PRO A 69 -11.59 -16.63 -15.19
C PRO A 69 -10.16 -16.39 -14.65
N PRO A 70 -9.47 -17.45 -14.22
CA PRO A 70 -8.06 -17.39 -13.87
C PRO A 70 -7.23 -16.77 -15.01
N LEU A 71 -6.09 -16.18 -14.68
CA LEU A 71 -5.15 -15.72 -15.72
C LEU A 71 -4.83 -16.89 -16.67
N PRO A 72 -4.96 -16.71 -18.01
CA PRO A 72 -4.69 -17.78 -18.94
C PRO A 72 -3.30 -18.40 -18.73
N GLY A 73 -3.26 -19.71 -18.50
CA GLY A 73 -2.04 -20.46 -18.20
C GLY A 73 -1.64 -20.50 -16.72
N SER A 74 -2.38 -19.84 -15.81
CA SER A 74 -2.12 -19.96 -14.38
C SER A 74 -2.57 -21.33 -13.83
N PRO A 75 -1.85 -21.89 -12.85
CA PRO A 75 -2.29 -23.09 -12.16
C PRO A 75 -3.50 -22.80 -11.25
N GLN A 76 -4.30 -23.82 -11.00
CA GLN A 76 -5.36 -23.73 -10.01
C GLN A 76 -4.78 -23.48 -8.61
N ILE A 77 -5.44 -22.59 -7.87
CA ILE A 77 -5.11 -22.30 -6.49
C ILE A 77 -6.16 -22.96 -5.60
N PRO A 78 -5.76 -23.61 -4.52
CA PRO A 78 -6.71 -24.17 -3.57
C PRO A 78 -7.66 -23.10 -3.03
N ASP A 79 -8.96 -23.34 -3.02
CA ASP A 79 -9.99 -22.38 -2.60
C ASP A 79 -9.75 -21.84 -1.18
N HIS A 80 -9.19 -22.68 -0.31
CA HIS A 80 -8.90 -22.26 1.06
C HIS A 80 -7.82 -21.17 1.17
N TRP A 81 -6.98 -20.98 0.14
CA TRP A 81 -6.04 -19.84 0.11
C TRP A 81 -6.77 -18.52 -0.08
N MET A 82 -7.88 -18.54 -0.80
CA MET A 82 -8.70 -17.35 -1.01
C MET A 82 -9.54 -16.96 0.22
N LEU A 83 -9.55 -17.80 1.25
CA LEU A 83 -10.11 -17.42 2.55
C LEU A 83 -9.23 -16.47 3.34
N GLU A 84 -7.93 -16.38 3.00
CA GLU A 84 -7.03 -15.38 3.57
C GLU A 84 -7.17 -14.05 2.81
N PRO A 85 -7.68 -12.98 3.46
CA PRO A 85 -7.97 -11.72 2.78
C PRO A 85 -6.77 -11.12 2.06
N THR A 86 -5.57 -11.23 2.64
CA THR A 86 -4.33 -10.73 2.04
C THR A 86 -4.07 -11.40 0.68
N LEU A 87 -4.28 -12.73 0.58
CA LEU A 87 -4.08 -13.49 -0.66
C LEU A 87 -5.18 -13.20 -1.67
N ALA A 88 -6.42 -13.12 -1.24
CA ALA A 88 -7.55 -12.78 -2.10
C ALA A 88 -7.38 -11.38 -2.73
N MET A 89 -7.08 -10.37 -1.94
CA MET A 89 -6.83 -9.01 -2.43
C MET A 89 -5.60 -8.93 -3.33
N THR A 90 -4.52 -9.68 -3.01
CA THR A 90 -3.34 -9.79 -3.88
C THR A 90 -3.72 -10.34 -5.25
N THR A 91 -4.56 -11.40 -5.30
CA THR A 91 -4.99 -12.01 -6.56
C THR A 91 -5.81 -11.03 -7.41
N VAL A 92 -6.77 -10.32 -6.80
CA VAL A 92 -7.54 -9.28 -7.50
C VAL A 92 -6.63 -8.20 -8.07
N ALA A 93 -5.72 -7.65 -7.25
CA ALA A 93 -4.78 -6.63 -7.71
C ALA A 93 -3.81 -7.14 -8.78
N LEU A 94 -3.37 -8.41 -8.69
CA LEU A 94 -2.51 -9.03 -9.70
C LEU A 94 -3.22 -9.16 -11.05
N HIS A 95 -4.48 -9.61 -11.05
CA HIS A 95 -5.29 -9.71 -12.25
C HIS A 95 -5.45 -8.33 -12.93
N ASP A 96 -5.82 -7.30 -12.16
CA ASP A 96 -5.97 -5.93 -12.67
C ASP A 96 -4.64 -5.40 -13.23
N ALA A 97 -3.51 -5.67 -12.56
CA ALA A 97 -2.18 -5.25 -13.02
C ALA A 97 -1.76 -5.94 -14.33
N CYS A 98 -2.01 -7.26 -14.46
CA CYS A 98 -1.71 -8.02 -15.67
C CYS A 98 -2.55 -7.56 -16.86
N ASP A 99 -3.85 -7.31 -16.65
CA ASP A 99 -4.73 -6.78 -17.71
C ASP A 99 -4.27 -5.39 -18.16
N HIS A 100 -3.99 -4.51 -17.19
CA HIS A 100 -3.51 -3.17 -17.51
C HIS A 100 -2.19 -3.21 -18.29
N ALA A 101 -1.28 -4.13 -17.92
CA ALA A 101 -0.03 -4.34 -18.63
C ALA A 101 -0.19 -5.12 -19.94
N GLN A 102 -1.37 -5.70 -20.21
CA GLN A 102 -1.60 -6.63 -21.31
C GLN A 102 -0.60 -7.80 -21.29
N LEU A 103 -0.42 -8.41 -20.11
CA LEU A 103 0.48 -9.55 -19.88
C LEU A 103 -0.30 -10.81 -19.53
N ASN A 104 0.12 -11.92 -20.12
CA ASN A 104 -0.31 -13.27 -19.75
C ASN A 104 0.85 -14.07 -19.14
N VAL A 105 0.55 -15.25 -18.60
CA VAL A 105 1.53 -16.12 -17.94
C VAL A 105 2.67 -16.52 -18.89
N ALA A 106 2.38 -16.84 -20.15
CA ALA A 106 3.40 -17.25 -21.13
C ALA A 106 4.42 -16.13 -21.41
N GLN A 107 3.94 -14.88 -21.50
CA GLN A 107 4.83 -13.72 -21.68
C GLN A 107 5.71 -13.46 -20.45
N VAL A 108 5.16 -13.67 -19.24
CA VAL A 108 5.93 -13.56 -18.01
C VAL A 108 6.98 -14.65 -17.89
N GLN A 109 6.64 -15.90 -18.25
CA GLN A 109 7.58 -17.03 -18.29
C GLN A 109 8.71 -16.84 -19.29
N ALA A 110 8.43 -16.21 -20.43
CA ALA A 110 9.44 -15.92 -21.46
C ALA A 110 10.43 -14.80 -21.04
N ALA A 111 10.09 -14.04 -20.01
CA ALA A 111 10.92 -12.95 -19.48
C ALA A 111 11.82 -13.44 -18.34
N LYS A 112 12.92 -12.72 -18.09
CA LYS A 112 13.63 -12.83 -16.81
C LYS A 112 12.80 -12.15 -15.73
N ALA A 113 11.79 -12.87 -15.21
CA ALA A 113 10.82 -12.30 -14.29
C ALA A 113 11.19 -12.54 -12.82
N GLY A 114 10.87 -11.57 -11.94
CA GLY A 114 11.01 -11.67 -10.50
C GLY A 114 9.78 -11.16 -9.75
N VAL A 115 9.75 -11.36 -8.45
CA VAL A 115 8.68 -10.91 -7.54
C VAL A 115 9.28 -10.17 -6.36
N CYS A 116 8.74 -8.99 -6.05
CA CYS A 116 9.05 -8.22 -4.83
C CYS A 116 7.73 -7.77 -4.20
N ILE A 117 7.19 -8.53 -3.25
CA ILE A 117 5.95 -8.17 -2.55
C ILE A 117 6.23 -8.00 -1.07
N GLY A 118 6.07 -6.77 -0.60
CA GLY A 118 6.27 -6.40 0.79
C GLY A 118 5.15 -6.90 1.71
N SER A 119 5.50 -7.15 2.96
CA SER A 119 4.56 -7.56 3.98
C SER A 119 4.87 -6.86 5.29
N SER A 120 3.85 -6.40 6.00
CA SER A 120 4.05 -5.82 7.33
C SER A 120 3.94 -6.88 8.44
N LYS A 121 3.03 -7.83 8.32
CA LYS A 121 2.67 -8.81 9.35
C LYS A 121 2.38 -10.22 8.82
N GLY A 122 2.27 -10.37 7.51
CA GLY A 122 1.85 -11.63 6.89
C GLY A 122 0.35 -11.90 6.98
N SER A 123 -0.02 -13.17 6.95
CA SER A 123 -1.40 -13.66 6.87
C SER A 123 -2.00 -13.85 8.27
N LEU A 124 -2.59 -12.79 8.83
CA LEU A 124 -3.07 -12.78 10.22
C LEU A 124 -4.22 -13.76 10.47
N ARG A 125 -5.18 -13.86 9.52
CA ARG A 125 -6.32 -14.77 9.66
C ARG A 125 -5.89 -16.23 9.64
N ALA A 126 -4.94 -16.56 8.79
CA ALA A 126 -4.39 -17.89 8.72
C ALA A 126 -3.61 -18.26 10.00
N ALA A 127 -2.87 -17.32 10.56
CA ALA A 127 -2.17 -17.50 11.83
C ALA A 127 -3.16 -17.79 12.97
N GLU A 128 -4.23 -17.00 13.08
CA GLU A 128 -5.29 -17.22 14.06
C GLU A 128 -5.94 -18.60 13.94
N HIS A 129 -6.30 -19.01 12.73
CA HIS A 129 -6.84 -20.34 12.45
C HIS A 129 -5.88 -21.45 12.89
N TRP A 130 -4.59 -21.29 12.59
CA TRP A 130 -3.56 -22.25 12.96
C TRP A 130 -3.38 -22.38 14.48
N TYR A 131 -3.40 -21.26 15.21
CA TYR A 131 -3.32 -21.26 16.67
C TYR A 131 -4.60 -21.82 17.30
N SER A 132 -5.77 -21.45 16.81
CA SER A 132 -7.06 -21.93 17.32
C SER A 132 -7.21 -23.44 17.12
N ALA A 133 -6.77 -23.98 15.98
CA ALA A 133 -6.80 -25.41 15.69
C ALA A 133 -5.88 -26.26 16.61
N ARG A 134 -4.95 -25.62 17.32
CA ARG A 134 -4.00 -26.28 18.22
C ARG A 134 -4.31 -26.08 19.70
N ARG A 135 -5.32 -25.29 20.04
CA ARG A 135 -5.80 -25.21 21.42
C ARG A 135 -6.29 -26.58 21.87
N LEU A 136 -5.80 -27.00 23.03
CA LEU A 136 -6.34 -28.18 23.75
C LEU A 136 -7.70 -27.78 24.30
N ASP A 137 -8.69 -28.70 24.26
CA ASP A 137 -9.91 -28.55 24.99
C ASP A 137 -9.66 -28.57 26.52
N ALA A 138 -10.66 -28.26 27.31
CA ALA A 138 -10.58 -28.28 28.77
C ALA A 138 -10.12 -29.64 29.36
N ASN A 139 -10.15 -30.71 28.56
CA ASN A 139 -9.76 -32.06 28.92
C ASN A 139 -8.41 -32.47 28.31
N ASN A 140 -7.62 -31.52 27.86
CA ASN A 140 -6.30 -31.75 27.24
C ASN A 140 -6.34 -32.57 25.93
N ARG A 141 -7.50 -32.64 25.25
CA ARG A 141 -7.65 -33.27 23.95
C ARG A 141 -7.36 -32.23 22.86
N ARG A 142 -6.59 -32.61 21.84
CA ARG A 142 -6.47 -31.80 20.63
C ARG A 142 -7.86 -31.66 20.02
N LEU A 143 -8.35 -30.43 19.88
CA LEU A 143 -9.50 -30.16 19.04
C LEU A 143 -9.16 -30.70 17.66
N GLN A 144 -9.78 -31.83 17.28
CA GLN A 144 -9.65 -32.36 15.92
C GLN A 144 -10.39 -31.40 15.00
N THR A 145 -9.62 -30.51 14.39
CA THR A 145 -10.11 -29.78 13.20
C THR A 145 -10.07 -30.75 12.03
N THR A 146 -11.03 -31.69 12.03
CA THR A 146 -11.32 -32.53 10.88
C THR A 146 -12.13 -31.68 9.88
N GLY A 147 -11.45 -31.06 8.95
CA GLY A 147 -12.07 -30.31 7.87
C GLY A 147 -11.03 -29.96 6.82
N PRO A 148 -11.44 -29.62 5.59
CA PRO A 148 -10.54 -29.24 4.50
C PRO A 148 -9.73 -27.97 4.79
N HIS A 149 -9.84 -27.40 5.99
CA HIS A 149 -9.18 -26.20 6.49
C HIS A 149 -7.94 -26.48 7.34
N ALA A 150 -7.44 -27.70 7.41
CA ALA A 150 -6.13 -27.98 7.98
C ALA A 150 -5.05 -27.30 7.11
N ILE A 151 -4.88 -26.02 7.31
CA ILE A 151 -3.85 -25.21 6.65
C ILE A 151 -2.52 -25.74 7.19
N SER A 152 -1.93 -26.68 6.47
CA SER A 152 -0.60 -27.20 6.76
C SER A 152 0.42 -26.07 6.65
N GLY A 153 1.01 -25.62 7.76
CA GLY A 153 2.27 -24.86 7.84
C GLY A 153 2.52 -23.61 6.98
N PHE A 154 1.79 -23.46 5.89
CA PHE A 154 1.95 -22.45 4.85
C PHE A 154 1.60 -21.01 5.30
N PRO A 155 0.61 -20.78 6.15
CA PRO A 155 0.05 -19.44 6.36
C PRO A 155 0.81 -18.54 7.33
N LEU A 156 1.79 -19.05 8.04
CA LEU A 156 2.49 -18.31 9.09
C LEU A 156 3.62 -17.41 8.57
N LEU A 157 3.98 -17.56 7.30
CA LEU A 157 5.11 -16.84 6.73
C LEU A 157 4.67 -15.52 6.10
N THR A 158 5.50 -14.51 6.23
CA THR A 158 5.27 -13.17 5.64
C THR A 158 5.34 -13.17 4.12
N ASP A 159 5.85 -14.23 3.50
CA ASP A 159 6.10 -14.35 2.07
C ASP A 159 4.94 -14.96 1.24
N ASN A 160 3.80 -15.22 1.87
CA ASN A 160 2.67 -15.91 1.22
C ASN A 160 2.15 -15.19 -0.03
N ALA A 161 1.99 -13.87 0.01
CA ALA A 161 1.53 -13.09 -1.14
C ALA A 161 2.55 -13.12 -2.30
N ALA A 162 3.84 -13.09 -1.99
CA ALA A 162 4.91 -13.20 -2.98
C ALA A 162 4.97 -14.60 -3.61
N LYS A 163 4.87 -15.66 -2.79
CA LYS A 163 4.82 -17.05 -3.28
C LYS A 163 3.58 -17.31 -4.12
N LEU A 164 2.41 -16.79 -3.70
CA LEU A 164 1.17 -16.90 -4.47
C LEU A 164 1.35 -16.24 -5.85
N THR A 165 1.89 -15.03 -5.89
CA THR A 165 2.16 -14.29 -7.13
C THR A 165 3.11 -15.05 -8.04
N ALA A 166 4.23 -15.55 -7.50
CA ALA A 166 5.19 -16.36 -8.25
C ALA A 166 4.55 -17.63 -8.82
N ARG A 167 3.71 -18.32 -8.03
CA ARG A 167 2.97 -19.51 -8.45
C ARG A 167 1.95 -19.21 -9.55
N LEU A 168 1.15 -18.16 -9.39
CA LEU A 168 0.12 -17.77 -10.39
C LEU A 168 0.72 -17.44 -11.73
N LEU A 169 1.86 -16.76 -11.76
CA LEU A 169 2.56 -16.35 -12.97
C LEU A 169 3.68 -17.33 -13.38
N GLN A 170 3.86 -18.42 -12.62
CA GLN A 170 4.90 -19.43 -12.84
C GLN A 170 6.31 -18.82 -12.97
N ILE A 171 6.60 -17.80 -12.16
CA ILE A 171 7.89 -17.12 -12.11
C ILE A 171 8.93 -18.02 -11.44
N GLN A 172 10.08 -18.22 -12.09
CA GLN A 172 11.20 -19.02 -11.61
C GLN A 172 12.38 -18.16 -11.08
N GLY A 173 12.32 -16.86 -11.30
CA GLY A 173 13.35 -15.92 -10.87
C GLY A 173 13.25 -15.53 -9.39
N PRO A 174 13.97 -14.45 -8.97
CA PRO A 174 14.03 -14.06 -7.57
C PRO A 174 12.67 -13.72 -6.97
N VAL A 175 12.41 -14.20 -5.75
CA VAL A 175 11.26 -13.82 -4.94
C VAL A 175 11.77 -13.13 -3.68
N GLN A 176 11.43 -11.89 -3.47
CA GLN A 176 11.88 -11.07 -2.35
C GLN A 176 10.69 -10.50 -1.58
N VAL A 177 10.84 -10.38 -0.26
CA VAL A 177 9.78 -9.91 0.63
C VAL A 177 10.35 -8.90 1.62
N PRO A 178 10.37 -7.62 1.27
CA PRO A 178 10.72 -6.58 2.23
C PRO A 178 9.71 -6.51 3.38
N VAL A 179 10.23 -6.49 4.61
CA VAL A 179 9.44 -6.29 5.83
C VAL A 179 9.90 -4.98 6.46
N ALA A 180 9.09 -3.94 6.34
CA ALA A 180 9.43 -2.57 6.75
C ALA A 180 8.18 -1.80 7.25
N ALA A 181 7.33 -2.48 8.01
CA ALA A 181 6.07 -1.94 8.52
C ALA A 181 5.25 -1.24 7.41
N CYS A 182 4.86 0.03 7.61
CA CYS A 182 4.04 0.77 6.63
C CYS A 182 4.79 1.13 5.35
N ALA A 183 6.13 1.09 5.34
CA ALA A 183 6.96 1.35 4.17
C ALA A 183 7.16 0.12 3.26
N SER A 184 6.71 -1.08 3.68
CA SER A 184 6.98 -2.36 2.98
C SER A 184 6.63 -2.31 1.50
N GLY A 185 5.49 -1.73 1.13
CA GLY A 185 5.04 -1.67 -0.26
C GLY A 185 5.91 -0.80 -1.16
N LEU A 186 6.32 0.39 -0.69
CA LEU A 186 7.20 1.25 -1.46
C LEU A 186 8.60 0.66 -1.59
N LEU A 187 9.15 0.09 -0.51
CA LEU A 187 10.46 -0.55 -0.53
C LEU A 187 10.48 -1.79 -1.43
N ALA A 188 9.38 -2.53 -1.53
CA ALA A 188 9.24 -3.63 -2.50
C ALA A 188 9.34 -3.14 -3.95
N ILE A 189 8.70 -2.02 -4.27
CA ILE A 189 8.78 -1.39 -5.60
C ILE A 189 10.22 -0.94 -5.90
N LEU A 190 10.89 -0.30 -4.93
CA LEU A 190 12.28 0.12 -5.09
C LEU A 190 13.24 -1.06 -5.27
N GLN A 191 13.02 -2.15 -4.53
CA GLN A 191 13.81 -3.37 -4.66
C GLN A 191 13.61 -4.02 -6.05
N ALA A 192 12.38 -4.06 -6.55
CA ALA A 192 12.07 -4.54 -7.89
C ALA A 192 12.74 -3.68 -8.97
N ALA A 193 12.67 -2.35 -8.83
CA ALA A 193 13.36 -1.43 -9.74
C ALA A 193 14.89 -1.68 -9.75
N ARG A 194 15.46 -2.02 -8.60
CA ARG A 194 16.88 -2.36 -8.47
C ARG A 194 17.24 -3.68 -9.16
N LEU A 195 16.40 -4.73 -9.03
CA LEU A 195 16.62 -5.98 -9.77
C LEU A 195 16.58 -5.78 -11.28
N ILE A 196 15.73 -4.88 -11.77
CA ILE A 196 15.66 -4.54 -13.18
C ILE A 196 16.88 -3.71 -13.61
N SER A 197 17.25 -2.67 -12.86
CA SER A 197 18.37 -1.80 -13.21
C SER A 197 19.74 -2.51 -13.17
N SER A 198 19.87 -3.53 -12.33
CA SER A 198 21.06 -4.39 -12.27
C SER A 198 21.07 -5.51 -13.32
N GLY A 199 20.03 -5.64 -14.16
CA GLY A 199 19.92 -6.67 -15.20
C GLY A 199 19.61 -8.09 -14.70
N VAL A 200 19.30 -8.25 -13.42
CA VAL A 200 18.86 -9.54 -12.85
C VAL A 200 17.49 -9.93 -13.40
N CYS A 201 16.58 -8.95 -13.54
CA CYS A 201 15.26 -9.14 -14.13
C CYS A 201 15.03 -8.19 -15.30
N ASP A 202 14.25 -8.60 -16.30
CA ASP A 202 13.67 -7.74 -17.31
C ASP A 202 12.24 -7.31 -16.96
N LEU A 203 11.56 -8.11 -16.13
CA LEU A 203 10.23 -7.86 -15.59
C LEU A 203 10.19 -8.19 -14.10
N CYS A 204 9.50 -7.38 -13.31
CA CYS A 204 9.28 -7.67 -11.90
C CYS A 204 7.85 -7.31 -11.49
N VAL A 205 7.18 -8.23 -10.80
CA VAL A 205 5.89 -7.96 -10.15
C VAL A 205 6.18 -7.44 -8.76
N ALA A 206 5.77 -6.22 -8.47
CA ALA A 206 6.10 -5.53 -7.23
C ALA A 206 4.86 -4.99 -6.54
N GLY A 207 4.87 -4.95 -5.21
CA GLY A 207 3.75 -4.37 -4.48
C GLY A 207 3.68 -4.81 -3.04
N ALA A 208 2.48 -4.75 -2.47
CA ALA A 208 2.19 -5.24 -1.12
C ALA A 208 0.69 -5.44 -0.92
N ALA A 209 0.34 -6.25 0.08
CA ALA A 209 -1.02 -6.40 0.57
C ALA A 209 -1.04 -6.41 2.10
N ASP A 210 -2.11 -5.89 2.68
CA ASP A 210 -2.31 -5.86 4.14
C ASP A 210 -3.81 -5.98 4.46
N ALA A 211 -4.16 -6.84 5.42
CA ALA A 211 -5.51 -7.08 5.91
C ALA A 211 -5.52 -7.01 7.44
N SER A 212 -5.32 -5.80 7.96
CA SER A 212 -5.15 -5.53 9.39
C SER A 212 -6.39 -4.95 10.08
N LEU A 213 -7.55 -4.98 9.45
CA LEU A 213 -8.81 -4.61 10.11
C LEU A 213 -9.27 -5.73 11.04
N ARG A 214 -8.55 -5.88 12.15
CA ARG A 214 -8.77 -6.89 13.18
C ARG A 214 -8.83 -6.23 14.54
N PRO A 215 -9.64 -6.76 15.47
CA PRO A 215 -9.82 -6.15 16.79
C PRO A 215 -8.51 -5.86 17.51
N GLU A 216 -7.59 -6.83 17.53
CA GLU A 216 -6.32 -6.74 18.26
C GLU A 216 -5.42 -5.65 17.65
N ILE A 217 -5.42 -5.52 16.34
CA ILE A 217 -4.64 -4.50 15.63
C ILE A 217 -5.26 -3.12 15.85
N LEU A 218 -6.57 -2.99 15.68
CA LEU A 218 -7.30 -1.73 15.95
C LEU A 218 -7.07 -1.25 17.38
N ALA A 219 -7.21 -2.13 18.36
CA ALA A 219 -6.97 -1.81 19.78
C ALA A 219 -5.51 -1.41 20.04
N SER A 220 -4.54 -2.11 19.42
CA SER A 220 -3.12 -1.80 19.58
C SER A 220 -2.77 -0.40 19.07
N PHE A 221 -3.22 -0.05 17.86
CA PHE A 221 -3.00 1.28 17.28
C PHE A 221 -3.77 2.38 18.02
N HIS A 222 -4.97 2.06 18.53
CA HIS A 222 -5.73 2.98 19.37
C HIS A 222 -4.98 3.30 20.67
N ARG A 223 -4.41 2.28 21.34
CA ARG A 223 -3.59 2.46 22.55
C ARG A 223 -2.30 3.25 22.30
N LEU A 224 -1.72 3.13 21.10
CA LEU A 224 -0.57 3.95 20.68
C LEU A 224 -0.95 5.43 20.46
N GLY A 225 -2.25 5.77 20.42
CA GLY A 225 -2.71 7.15 20.25
C GLY A 225 -2.52 7.70 18.84
N VAL A 226 -2.38 6.84 17.82
CA VAL A 226 -2.13 7.25 16.42
C VAL A 226 -3.36 7.13 15.53
N THR A 227 -4.46 6.53 16.03
CA THR A 227 -5.74 6.48 15.32
C THR A 227 -6.64 7.63 15.73
N SER A 228 -7.35 8.20 14.75
CA SER A 228 -8.29 9.29 14.98
C SER A 228 -9.47 8.84 15.85
N ARG A 229 -9.86 9.71 16.77
CA ARG A 229 -11.06 9.59 17.61
C ARG A 229 -12.20 10.49 17.14
N SER A 230 -11.96 11.29 16.11
CA SER A 230 -12.95 12.19 15.52
C SER A 230 -14.12 11.44 14.91
N ARG A 231 -15.29 12.06 14.93
CA ARG A 231 -16.53 11.54 14.34
C ARG A 231 -17.24 12.68 13.59
N PRO A 232 -17.94 12.40 12.50
CA PRO A 232 -18.14 11.07 11.89
C PRO A 232 -16.85 10.52 11.26
N ALA A 233 -16.80 9.21 11.00
CA ALA A 233 -15.61 8.52 10.48
C ALA A 233 -15.13 9.09 9.14
N GLU A 234 -16.05 9.53 8.30
CA GLU A 234 -15.81 10.08 6.96
C GLU A 234 -14.91 11.33 6.96
N THR A 235 -14.89 12.04 8.08
CA THR A 235 -14.06 13.25 8.27
C THR A 235 -12.94 13.05 9.29
N ALA A 236 -12.73 11.82 9.77
CA ALA A 236 -11.78 11.56 10.87
C ALA A 236 -10.32 11.64 10.42
N CYS A 237 -9.95 11.03 9.30
CA CYS A 237 -8.59 11.09 8.77
C CYS A 237 -8.42 12.33 7.90
N LYS A 238 -7.61 13.30 8.36
CA LYS A 238 -7.43 14.60 7.73
C LYS A 238 -5.95 15.01 7.69
N PRO A 239 -5.14 14.41 6.78
CA PRO A 239 -3.71 14.70 6.71
C PRO A 239 -3.43 16.19 6.50
N PHE A 240 -2.45 16.73 7.22
CA PHE A 240 -1.98 18.12 7.18
C PHE A 240 -3.01 19.18 7.61
N ASP A 241 -4.23 18.80 7.99
CA ASP A 241 -5.22 19.71 8.57
C ASP A 241 -4.84 20.10 9.99
N GLN A 242 -5.19 21.33 10.41
CA GLN A 242 -4.90 21.79 11.77
C GLN A 242 -5.64 21.00 12.87
N HIS A 243 -6.75 20.36 12.53
CA HIS A 243 -7.58 19.54 13.44
C HIS A 243 -7.33 18.03 13.28
N ARG A 244 -6.20 17.65 12.68
CA ARG A 244 -5.82 16.25 12.57
C ARG A 244 -5.55 15.64 13.94
N ASP A 245 -5.96 14.38 14.12
CA ASP A 245 -5.78 13.64 15.37
C ASP A 245 -5.38 12.16 15.14
N GLY A 246 -4.99 11.83 13.88
CA GLY A 246 -4.57 10.49 13.52
C GLY A 246 -5.25 9.94 12.27
N PHE A 247 -5.06 8.65 12.01
CA PHE A 247 -5.61 7.97 10.85
C PHE A 247 -6.71 6.96 11.22
N LEU A 248 -7.43 6.50 10.22
CA LEU A 248 -8.23 5.29 10.28
C LEU A 248 -7.47 4.15 9.59
N ILE A 249 -7.47 2.96 10.20
CA ILE A 249 -6.87 1.78 9.58
C ILE A 249 -7.75 1.32 8.42
N GLY A 250 -7.11 1.01 7.30
CA GLY A 250 -7.72 0.37 6.15
C GLY A 250 -6.99 -0.92 5.79
N GLU A 251 -7.44 -1.57 4.74
CA GLU A 251 -6.85 -2.78 4.18
C GLU A 251 -6.85 -2.71 2.66
N GLY A 252 -6.02 -3.52 2.00
CA GLY A 252 -5.97 -3.53 0.54
C GLY A 252 -4.72 -4.18 -0.01
N ALA A 253 -4.60 -4.14 -1.34
CA ALA A 253 -3.45 -4.59 -2.10
C ALA A 253 -3.15 -3.64 -3.26
N GLY A 254 -1.87 -3.43 -3.54
CA GLY A 254 -1.40 -2.75 -4.73
C GLY A 254 -0.31 -3.57 -5.39
N ILE A 255 -0.47 -3.85 -6.69
CA ILE A 255 0.48 -4.59 -7.52
C ILE A 255 0.83 -3.75 -8.74
N LEU A 256 2.12 -3.64 -9.00
CA LEU A 256 2.67 -2.94 -10.16
C LEU A 256 3.50 -3.91 -11.00
N ILE A 257 3.38 -3.79 -12.30
CA ILE A 257 4.27 -4.46 -13.27
C ILE A 257 5.38 -3.49 -13.64
N LEU A 258 6.59 -3.86 -13.27
CA LEU A 258 7.79 -3.11 -13.61
C LEU A 258 8.55 -3.83 -14.72
N GLU A 259 9.04 -3.09 -15.71
CA GLU A 259 9.81 -3.65 -16.82
C GLU A 259 11.03 -2.80 -17.16
N SER A 260 12.09 -3.44 -17.64
CA SER A 260 13.17 -2.72 -18.30
C SER A 260 12.63 -1.98 -19.52
N ARG A 261 13.20 -0.83 -19.87
CA ARG A 261 12.78 -0.08 -21.07
C ARG A 261 12.85 -0.97 -22.31
N ARG A 262 13.93 -1.74 -22.44
CA ARG A 262 14.15 -2.66 -23.57
C ARG A 262 13.02 -3.69 -23.67
N HIS A 263 12.65 -4.34 -22.57
CA HIS A 263 11.61 -5.36 -22.55
C HIS A 263 10.24 -4.76 -22.88
N ALA A 264 9.89 -3.64 -22.25
CA ALA A 264 8.62 -2.94 -22.49
C ALA A 264 8.47 -2.53 -23.97
N GLN A 265 9.53 -1.97 -24.58
CA GLN A 265 9.55 -1.59 -26.00
C GLN A 265 9.46 -2.81 -26.93
N ALA A 266 10.20 -3.90 -26.63
CA ALA A 266 10.21 -5.10 -27.47
C ALA A 266 8.83 -5.76 -27.59
N ARG A 267 7.97 -5.68 -26.53
CA ARG A 267 6.61 -6.21 -26.58
C ARG A 267 5.54 -5.17 -26.90
N GLY A 268 5.91 -3.91 -27.21
CA GLY A 268 4.96 -2.85 -27.54
C GLY A 268 4.13 -2.36 -26.33
N ALA A 269 4.64 -2.49 -25.11
CA ALA A 269 3.95 -2.02 -23.91
C ALA A 269 3.74 -0.50 -23.92
N ARG A 270 2.69 -0.05 -23.25
CA ARG A 270 2.39 1.39 -23.04
C ARG A 270 2.61 1.77 -21.58
N PRO A 271 3.82 2.19 -21.20
CA PRO A 271 4.11 2.52 -19.82
C PRO A 271 3.29 3.73 -19.33
N LEU A 272 2.85 3.66 -18.05
CA LEU A 272 2.20 4.80 -17.39
C LEU A 272 3.23 5.89 -17.02
N CYS A 273 4.37 5.45 -16.47
CA CYS A 273 5.47 6.32 -16.05
C CYS A 273 6.76 5.50 -15.91
N GLN A 274 7.85 6.21 -15.58
CA GLN A 274 9.11 5.55 -15.24
C GLN A 274 9.54 5.90 -13.82
N ILE A 275 10.11 4.93 -13.09
CA ILE A 275 10.86 5.15 -11.86
C ILE A 275 12.28 5.58 -12.29
N VAL A 276 12.71 6.77 -11.87
CA VAL A 276 14.00 7.35 -12.25
C VAL A 276 15.02 7.30 -11.13
N ALA A 277 14.56 7.28 -9.87
CA ALA A 277 15.42 7.11 -8.70
C ALA A 277 14.61 6.51 -7.53
N GLY A 278 15.34 5.99 -6.55
CA GLY A 278 14.79 5.54 -5.28
C GLY A 278 15.81 5.72 -4.17
N THR A 279 15.36 6.24 -3.03
CA THR A 279 16.16 6.46 -1.84
C THR A 279 15.50 5.82 -0.64
N TRP A 280 16.28 5.35 0.32
CA TRP A 280 15.79 4.85 1.60
C TRP A 280 16.79 5.14 2.71
N ALA A 281 16.27 5.31 3.91
CA ALA A 281 17.04 5.63 5.09
C ALA A 281 16.43 4.98 6.33
N SER A 282 17.20 4.96 7.41
CA SER A 282 16.70 4.70 8.76
C SER A 282 16.57 6.02 9.51
N ASP A 283 15.48 6.12 10.29
CA ASP A 283 15.26 7.12 11.31
C ASP A 283 15.53 6.46 12.68
N PRO A 284 16.58 6.84 13.40
CA PRO A 284 16.96 6.20 14.64
C PRO A 284 16.22 6.75 15.87
N THR A 285 15.24 7.64 15.70
CA THR A 285 14.56 8.36 16.81
C THR A 285 13.84 7.41 17.77
N GLY A 286 13.25 6.33 17.25
CA GLY A 286 12.61 5.30 18.07
C GLY A 286 11.80 4.28 17.28
N MET A 287 11.14 3.37 18.03
CA MET A 287 10.35 2.30 17.41
C MET A 287 9.06 2.82 16.76
N THR A 288 8.43 3.84 17.33
CA THR A 288 7.17 4.41 16.85
C THR A 288 7.23 5.93 16.68
N GLN A 289 8.31 6.54 17.12
CA GLN A 289 8.57 7.97 16.94
C GLN A 289 9.13 8.23 15.54
N VAL A 290 9.02 9.46 15.10
CA VAL A 290 9.61 9.99 13.87
C VAL A 290 10.44 11.23 14.22
N ASP A 291 11.53 11.47 13.49
CA ASP A 291 12.31 12.70 13.60
C ASP A 291 11.50 13.91 13.13
N GLU A 292 10.87 14.60 14.09
CA GLU A 292 10.03 15.78 13.83
C GLU A 292 10.82 16.96 13.25
N SER A 293 12.15 16.94 13.29
CA SER A 293 12.95 17.96 12.59
C SER A 293 12.84 17.90 11.07
N GLY A 294 12.38 16.73 10.54
CA GLY A 294 12.24 16.45 9.12
C GLY A 294 13.56 16.10 8.42
N ASN A 295 14.68 15.96 9.15
CA ASN A 295 15.99 15.71 8.54
C ASN A 295 16.04 14.39 7.77
N THR A 296 15.36 13.34 8.23
CA THR A 296 15.29 12.07 7.51
C THR A 296 14.59 12.25 6.17
N ILE A 297 13.48 12.98 6.12
CA ILE A 297 12.74 13.29 4.88
C ILE A 297 13.59 14.19 3.96
N ALA A 298 14.18 15.24 4.53
CA ALA A 298 15.05 16.15 3.78
C ALA A 298 16.20 15.40 3.09
N ARG A 299 16.86 14.49 3.80
CA ARG A 299 17.94 13.66 3.26
C ARG A 299 17.48 12.76 2.12
N LEU A 300 16.31 12.13 2.21
CA LEU A 300 15.73 11.30 1.14
C LEU A 300 15.47 12.14 -0.12
N LEU A 301 14.87 13.33 0.05
CA LEU A 301 14.54 14.24 -1.05
C LEU A 301 15.80 14.86 -1.68
N GLN A 302 16.79 15.27 -0.88
CA GLN A 302 18.08 15.80 -1.36
C GLN A 302 18.83 14.78 -2.20
N GLU A 303 18.95 13.54 -1.71
CA GLU A 303 19.60 12.47 -2.46
C GLU A 303 18.85 12.15 -3.76
N GLY A 304 17.51 12.11 -3.71
CA GLY A 304 16.69 11.94 -4.91
C GLY A 304 16.86 13.09 -5.91
N THR A 305 16.91 14.34 -5.44
CA THR A 305 17.21 15.53 -6.24
C THR A 305 18.57 15.40 -6.92
N ARG A 306 19.60 14.97 -6.17
CA ARG A 306 20.93 14.72 -6.72
C ARG A 306 20.93 13.66 -7.82
N LEU A 307 20.21 12.54 -7.61
CA LEU A 307 20.11 11.44 -8.58
C LEU A 307 19.31 11.83 -9.83
N CYS A 308 18.27 12.65 -9.68
CA CYS A 308 17.40 13.08 -10.78
C CYS A 308 17.87 14.34 -11.48
N GLY A 309 18.82 15.11 -10.89
CA GLY A 309 19.25 16.42 -11.37
C GLY A 309 18.17 17.51 -11.27
N GLN A 310 17.11 17.29 -10.49
CA GLN A 310 15.96 18.19 -10.39
C GLN A 310 15.26 18.00 -9.04
N VAL A 311 14.79 19.10 -8.44
CA VAL A 311 13.90 19.08 -7.27
C VAL A 311 12.51 18.56 -7.70
N PRO A 312 11.81 17.76 -6.89
CA PRO A 312 10.47 17.30 -7.20
C PRO A 312 9.47 18.46 -7.34
N ASP A 313 8.66 18.42 -8.39
CA ASP A 313 7.56 19.37 -8.62
C ASP A 313 6.29 18.95 -7.87
N VAL A 314 6.12 17.63 -7.64
CA VAL A 314 4.97 17.04 -6.99
C VAL A 314 5.44 16.02 -5.95
N ILE A 315 4.88 16.12 -4.75
CA ILE A 315 5.21 15.19 -3.67
C ILE A 315 3.93 14.54 -3.13
N GLY A 316 3.84 13.21 -3.26
CA GLY A 316 2.85 12.43 -2.56
C GLY A 316 3.40 12.05 -1.18
N PHE A 317 2.77 12.54 -0.16
CA PHE A 317 3.13 12.31 1.23
C PHE A 317 2.77 10.90 1.72
N HIS A 318 3.47 10.44 2.75
CA HIS A 318 2.97 9.37 3.59
C HIS A 318 1.68 9.80 4.30
N GLY A 319 1.65 11.00 4.86
CA GLY A 319 0.46 11.76 5.24
C GLY A 319 -0.54 11.00 6.08
N THR A 320 -0.18 10.67 7.32
CA THR A 320 -1.03 9.86 8.21
C THR A 320 -2.11 10.65 8.94
N GLY A 321 -2.00 11.98 8.97
CA GLY A 321 -2.86 12.81 9.82
C GLY A 321 -2.48 12.77 11.30
N THR A 322 -1.33 12.18 11.66
CA THR A 322 -0.77 12.31 13.01
C THR A 322 0.08 13.57 13.12
N SER A 323 0.12 14.16 14.31
CA SER A 323 0.86 15.41 14.54
C SER A 323 2.32 15.28 14.13
N SER A 324 3.01 14.26 14.64
CA SER A 324 4.46 14.10 14.45
C SER A 324 4.83 13.76 13.02
N ASN A 325 4.11 12.83 12.36
CA ASN A 325 4.44 12.43 10.99
C ASN A 325 4.27 13.59 10.00
N ASP A 326 3.11 14.26 10.05
CA ASP A 326 2.80 15.33 9.11
C ASP A 326 3.75 16.54 9.33
N LEU A 327 4.15 16.80 10.59
CA LEU A 327 5.15 17.80 10.91
C LEU A 327 6.53 17.45 10.33
N ALA A 328 6.97 16.19 10.48
CA ALA A 328 8.24 15.72 9.95
C ALA A 328 8.29 15.83 8.41
N GLU A 329 7.22 15.39 7.74
CA GLU A 329 7.14 15.49 6.28
C GLU A 329 7.11 16.95 5.80
N ALA A 330 6.31 17.80 6.43
CA ALA A 330 6.25 19.23 6.10
C ALA A 330 7.61 19.90 6.25
N ARG A 331 8.30 19.72 7.37
CA ARG A 331 9.62 20.30 7.63
C ARG A 331 10.68 19.80 6.63
N GLY A 332 10.64 18.51 6.30
CA GLY A 332 11.54 17.96 5.28
C GLY A 332 11.34 18.56 3.89
N VAL A 333 10.07 18.82 3.51
CA VAL A 333 9.73 19.47 2.24
C VAL A 333 10.09 20.96 2.26
N ILE A 334 9.82 21.68 3.35
CA ILE A 334 10.23 23.09 3.51
C ILE A 334 11.71 23.25 3.28
N GLN A 335 12.54 22.35 3.82
CA GLN A 335 14.00 22.40 3.67
C GLN A 335 14.50 22.10 2.26
N THR A 336 13.73 21.41 1.42
CA THR A 336 14.27 20.80 0.19
C THR A 336 13.49 21.10 -1.07
N ALA A 337 12.18 21.22 -0.99
CA ALA A 337 11.26 21.36 -2.12
C ALA A 337 10.02 22.22 -1.77
N PRO A 338 10.17 23.45 -1.22
CA PRO A 338 9.04 24.23 -0.72
C PRO A 338 8.05 24.65 -1.81
N ALA A 339 8.47 24.68 -3.06
CA ALA A 339 7.60 25.00 -4.21
C ALA A 339 6.79 23.80 -4.71
N ALA A 340 7.02 22.58 -4.21
CA ALA A 340 6.36 21.38 -4.66
C ALA A 340 4.85 21.41 -4.34
N ILE A 341 4.05 20.87 -5.25
CA ILE A 341 2.64 20.61 -5.00
C ILE A 341 2.51 19.29 -4.26
N CYS A 342 1.93 19.32 -3.06
CA CYS A 342 1.86 18.18 -2.18
C CYS A 342 0.45 17.62 -2.04
N TYR A 343 0.32 16.31 -1.83
CA TYR A 343 -0.95 15.66 -1.57
C TYR A 343 -0.80 14.39 -0.73
N ALA A 344 -1.89 13.97 -0.09
CA ALA A 344 -1.99 12.72 0.66
C ALA A 344 -3.32 12.01 0.34
N THR A 345 -3.30 10.67 0.31
CA THR A 345 -4.48 9.88 -0.08
C THR A 345 -5.20 9.22 1.08
N LYS A 346 -4.59 9.19 2.28
CA LYS A 346 -5.12 8.45 3.44
C LYS A 346 -6.43 9.01 4.00
N GLY A 347 -6.77 10.26 3.73
CA GLY A 347 -8.10 10.80 4.03
C GLY A 347 -9.22 10.11 3.25
N ALA A 348 -8.91 9.54 2.08
CA ALA A 348 -9.83 8.81 1.24
C ALA A 348 -9.76 7.28 1.46
N THR A 349 -8.55 6.71 1.50
CA THR A 349 -8.33 5.26 1.58
C THR A 349 -8.23 4.71 3.00
N GLY A 350 -7.99 5.57 4.00
CA GLY A 350 -7.42 5.15 5.27
C GLY A 350 -5.94 4.77 5.13
N HIS A 351 -5.32 4.38 6.23
CA HIS A 351 -3.95 3.88 6.26
C HIS A 351 -3.95 2.36 6.03
N LEU A 352 -3.56 1.92 4.84
CA LEU A 352 -3.53 0.50 4.45
C LEU A 352 -2.27 -0.23 4.97
N LEU A 353 -1.59 0.34 5.98
CA LEU A 353 -0.39 -0.18 6.63
C LEU A 353 0.66 -0.65 5.60
N GLY A 354 1.05 -1.93 5.62
CA GLY A 354 2.05 -2.46 4.69
C GLY A 354 1.73 -2.29 3.21
N ALA A 355 0.45 -2.23 2.84
CA ALA A 355 0.00 -2.03 1.46
C ALA A 355 0.04 -0.56 1.02
N SER A 356 0.05 0.42 1.96
CA SER A 356 -0.09 1.85 1.65
C SER A 356 0.85 2.31 0.54
N GLY A 357 2.16 2.08 0.69
CA GLY A 357 3.14 2.57 -0.26
C GLY A 357 2.96 2.01 -1.68
N ALA A 358 2.46 0.79 -1.81
CA ALA A 358 2.20 0.17 -3.11
C ALA A 358 0.92 0.71 -3.76
N VAL A 359 -0.17 0.82 -3.01
CA VAL A 359 -1.43 1.41 -3.49
C VAL A 359 -1.23 2.86 -3.90
N GLU A 360 -0.54 3.63 -3.06
CA GLU A 360 -0.25 5.05 -3.31
C GLU A 360 0.68 5.25 -4.52
N ALA A 361 1.67 4.37 -4.74
CA ALA A 361 2.51 4.38 -5.93
C ALA A 361 1.71 4.03 -7.19
N GLY A 362 0.78 3.08 -7.10
CA GLY A 362 -0.14 2.74 -8.19
C GLY A 362 -1.06 3.90 -8.56
N LEU A 363 -1.69 4.54 -7.57
CA LEU A 363 -2.50 5.75 -7.77
C LEU A 363 -1.66 6.90 -8.35
N GLN A 364 -0.41 7.06 -7.90
CA GLN A 364 0.49 8.07 -8.46
C GLN A 364 0.88 7.77 -9.92
N ALA A 365 1.08 6.51 -10.29
CA ALA A 365 1.33 6.15 -11.70
C ALA A 365 0.14 6.53 -12.60
N ILE A 366 -1.09 6.31 -12.13
CA ILE A 366 -2.31 6.75 -12.82
C ILE A 366 -2.37 8.30 -12.86
N ALA A 367 -2.07 8.97 -11.75
CA ALA A 367 -2.03 10.44 -11.66
C ALA A 367 -1.08 11.06 -12.69
N ILE A 368 0.12 10.48 -12.83
CA ILE A 368 1.13 10.90 -13.81
C ILE A 368 0.59 10.73 -15.24
N GLN A 369 0.00 9.57 -15.55
CA GLN A 369 -0.58 9.30 -16.86
C GLN A 369 -1.72 10.27 -17.19
N LYS A 370 -2.58 10.57 -16.20
CA LYS A 370 -3.70 11.50 -16.33
C LYS A 370 -3.29 12.97 -16.24
N ARG A 371 -2.06 13.27 -15.86
CA ARG A 371 -1.55 14.63 -15.57
C ARG A 371 -2.42 15.39 -14.58
N LEU A 372 -2.88 14.68 -13.54
CA LEU A 372 -3.78 15.22 -12.55
C LEU A 372 -3.29 14.83 -11.15
N ILE A 373 -3.07 15.81 -10.28
CA ILE A 373 -2.70 15.63 -8.88
C ILE A 373 -4.02 15.51 -8.10
N PRO A 374 -4.26 14.42 -7.35
CA PRO A 374 -5.48 14.29 -6.56
C PRO A 374 -5.46 15.24 -5.35
N GLY A 375 -6.65 15.61 -4.87
CA GLY A 375 -6.79 16.39 -3.64
C GLY A 375 -6.53 15.55 -2.39
N THR A 376 -6.12 16.23 -1.33
CA THR A 376 -6.04 15.67 0.04
C THR A 376 -7.41 15.77 0.69
N ARG A 377 -8.09 14.64 0.83
CA ARG A 377 -9.43 14.59 1.44
C ARG A 377 -9.38 15.07 2.89
N ASN A 378 -10.39 15.84 3.31
CA ASN A 378 -10.55 16.42 4.63
C ASN A 378 -9.47 17.45 5.04
N HIS A 379 -8.69 17.95 4.09
CA HIS A 379 -7.80 19.09 4.31
C HIS A 379 -8.56 20.39 4.07
N GLU A 380 -9.12 20.97 5.11
CA GLU A 380 -9.99 22.15 5.04
C GLU A 380 -9.29 23.39 5.59
N ALA A 381 -8.48 23.23 6.63
CA ALA A 381 -7.78 24.30 7.31
C ALA A 381 -6.28 23.94 7.46
N ALA A 382 -5.42 24.68 6.77
CA ALA A 382 -3.98 24.49 6.86
C ALA A 382 -3.47 24.76 8.29
N ASP A 383 -2.64 23.86 8.80
CA ASP A 383 -1.94 24.09 10.07
C ASP A 383 -0.94 25.25 9.90
N PRO A 384 -0.92 26.23 10.79
CA PRO A 384 0.06 27.33 10.75
C PRO A 384 1.52 26.86 10.66
N ALA A 385 1.84 25.68 11.18
CA ALA A 385 3.18 25.09 11.09
C ALA A 385 3.56 24.65 9.66
N PHE A 386 2.62 24.63 8.71
CA PHE A 386 2.81 24.11 7.33
C PHE A 386 2.51 25.15 6.26
N GLN A 387 2.40 26.43 6.59
CA GLN A 387 2.05 27.49 5.62
C GLN A 387 3.04 27.63 4.45
N GLU A 388 4.25 27.14 4.60
CA GLU A 388 5.30 27.20 3.58
C GLU A 388 5.19 26.10 2.54
N ILE A 389 4.31 25.11 2.71
CA ILE A 389 4.08 24.04 1.73
C ILE A 389 2.68 24.16 1.13
N ARG A 390 2.56 23.72 -0.14
CA ARG A 390 1.30 23.74 -0.86
C ARG A 390 0.64 22.36 -0.84
N VAL A 391 -0.24 22.08 0.13
CA VAL A 391 -1.07 20.88 0.15
C VAL A 391 -2.37 21.15 -0.61
N THR A 392 -2.73 20.31 -1.59
CA THR A 392 -3.96 20.50 -2.38
C THR A 392 -5.15 19.87 -1.67
N GLY A 393 -6.24 20.64 -1.49
CA GLY A 393 -7.54 20.12 -1.02
C GLY A 393 -8.40 19.52 -2.14
N GLY A 394 -8.18 19.92 -3.40
CA GLY A 394 -8.87 19.43 -4.58
C GLY A 394 -7.90 19.00 -5.68
N CYS A 395 -8.45 18.38 -6.75
CA CYS A 395 -7.65 17.98 -7.89
C CYS A 395 -7.08 19.19 -8.64
N VAL A 396 -5.79 19.14 -9.00
CA VAL A 396 -5.10 20.18 -9.77
C VAL A 396 -4.29 19.56 -10.92
N ALA A 397 -4.16 20.30 -12.03
CA ALA A 397 -3.35 19.86 -13.16
C ALA A 397 -1.87 19.76 -12.75
N ALA A 398 -1.21 18.69 -13.16
CA ALA A 398 0.22 18.52 -12.94
C ALA A 398 1.03 19.28 -14.00
N PRO A 399 2.22 19.83 -13.65
CA PRO A 399 3.15 20.38 -14.64
C PRO A 399 3.53 19.34 -15.70
N HIS A 400 3.84 19.78 -16.92
CA HIS A 400 4.00 18.89 -18.07
C HIS A 400 5.12 17.89 -17.83
N ASP A 401 6.27 18.09 -17.57
CA ASP A 401 7.39 17.15 -17.38
C ASP A 401 7.75 16.98 -15.89
N ALA A 402 6.75 17.07 -15.01
CA ALA A 402 6.95 17.07 -13.57
C ALA A 402 7.75 15.86 -13.08
N LEU A 403 8.72 16.12 -12.20
CA LEU A 403 9.32 15.10 -11.36
C LEU A 403 8.43 14.90 -10.12
N TRP A 404 7.98 13.68 -9.94
CA TRP A 404 7.12 13.29 -8.83
C TRP A 404 7.93 12.51 -7.80
N ALA A 405 7.74 12.81 -6.52
CA ALA A 405 8.24 11.97 -5.43
C ALA A 405 7.07 11.32 -4.69
N ARG A 406 7.27 10.11 -4.17
CA ARG A 406 6.38 9.41 -3.25
C ARG A 406 7.15 9.08 -1.99
N LEU A 407 6.68 9.55 -0.85
CA LEU A 407 7.23 9.25 0.46
C LEU A 407 6.47 8.08 1.11
N SER A 408 7.18 7.26 1.86
CA SER A 408 6.57 6.24 2.71
C SER A 408 7.44 6.04 3.95
N LEU A 409 6.81 6.10 5.11
CA LEU A 409 7.44 5.90 6.41
C LEU A 409 6.84 4.68 7.09
N GLY A 410 7.59 4.03 7.95
CA GLY A 410 7.15 2.85 8.70
C GLY A 410 7.75 2.82 10.11
N PHE A 411 6.99 2.32 11.06
CA PHE A 411 7.50 2.07 12.41
C PHE A 411 8.78 1.23 12.36
N GLY A 412 9.69 1.44 13.33
CA GLY A 412 11.04 0.89 13.30
C GLY A 412 12.02 1.76 12.52
N GLY A 413 11.63 2.99 12.17
CA GLY A 413 12.49 3.97 11.50
C GLY A 413 12.65 3.75 9.99
N HIS A 414 11.81 2.93 9.37
CA HIS A 414 11.88 2.72 7.92
C HIS A 414 11.35 3.94 7.17
N ALA A 415 12.16 4.47 6.26
CA ALA A 415 11.78 5.60 5.41
C ALA A 415 12.28 5.41 3.98
N GLY A 416 11.46 5.75 3.00
CA GLY A 416 11.80 5.65 1.58
C GLY A 416 11.13 6.71 0.73
N ALA A 417 11.79 7.06 -0.38
CA ALA A 417 11.22 7.90 -1.43
C ALA A 417 11.47 7.29 -2.81
N ALA A 418 10.45 7.25 -3.64
CA ALA A 418 10.54 6.86 -5.04
C ALA A 418 10.29 8.06 -5.93
N PHE A 419 11.06 8.20 -7.02
CA PHE A 419 10.97 9.33 -7.94
C PHE A 419 10.51 8.86 -9.32
N PHE A 420 9.53 9.57 -9.86
CA PHE A 420 8.84 9.17 -11.09
C PHE A 420 8.84 10.31 -12.10
N ARG A 421 8.84 9.93 -13.39
CA ARG A 421 8.61 10.88 -14.50
C ARG A 421 7.57 10.32 -15.47
N PRO A 422 6.84 11.19 -16.17
CA PRO A 422 6.10 10.79 -17.36
C PRO A 422 7.01 10.06 -18.35
N VAL A 423 6.45 9.20 -19.18
CA VAL A 423 7.16 8.61 -20.32
C VAL A 423 7.06 9.58 -21.49
N ARG A 424 8.21 9.90 -22.09
CA ARG A 424 8.31 10.70 -23.31
C ARG A 424 8.15 9.83 -24.54
#